data_f7459a590c9412dc54287738e9d4cc90
#
_entry.id   f7459a590c9412dc54287738e9d4cc90
#
_cell.length_a   1.000
_cell.length_b   1.000
_cell.length_c   1.000
_cell.angle_alpha   90.00
_cell.angle_beta   90.00
_cell.angle_gamma   90.00
#
_symmetry.space_group_name_H-M   'P 1'
#
loop_
_entity.id
_entity.type
_entity.pdbx_description
1 polymer ?
#
loop_
_entity_poly.entity_id
_entity_poly.type
_entity_poly.pdbx_seq_one_letter_code
_entity_poly.pdbx_strand_id
1 'polypeptide(L)'
;MKILVFSDSHGSTLFMRRALNMHRDAEVVFFLGDGLSDVDTLSHLFPNVAWIVVSGNNDYVPTFRGAPVGKIDSITLEGHKIILTHGHHHYVKNGTAALKRLAKEQGADIVLFGHTHTPHEEYVPDDDHPFYLFNPGAASGYTPSYGLINLEKAPLFSHGRFI
;
A
#
# COMPACT_ATOMS: atom_id res chain seq x y z
N MET A 1 11.71 8.17 7.73
CA MET A 1 11.31 6.75 7.63
C MET A 1 11.10 6.37 6.17
N LYS A 2 11.71 5.28 5.72
CA LYS A 2 11.54 4.77 4.33
C LYS A 2 10.55 3.61 4.31
N ILE A 3 9.54 3.71 3.47
CA ILE A 3 8.43 2.76 3.35
C ILE A 3 8.35 2.23 1.93
N LEU A 4 8.22 0.91 1.77
CA LEU A 4 7.83 0.27 0.53
C LEU A 4 6.33 0.00 0.53
N VAL A 5 5.68 0.21 -0.61
CA VAL A 5 4.25 -0.06 -0.78
C VAL A 5 4.05 -1.02 -1.94
N PHE A 6 3.34 -2.11 -1.69
CA PHE A 6 2.98 -3.11 -2.70
C PHE A 6 1.49 -3.39 -2.70
N SER A 7 1.01 -3.86 -3.82
CA SER A 7 -0.36 -4.37 -4.02
C SER A 7 -0.38 -5.38 -5.15
N ASP A 8 -1.39 -6.23 -5.18
CA ASP A 8 -1.74 -7.02 -6.36
C ASP A 8 -0.58 -7.90 -6.88
N SER A 9 -0.01 -8.71 -6.00
CA SER A 9 1.08 -9.65 -6.35
C SER A 9 0.59 -10.90 -7.07
N HIS A 10 -0.67 -11.30 -6.84
CA HIS A 10 -1.36 -12.38 -7.57
C HIS A 10 -0.55 -13.67 -7.75
N GLY A 11 0.07 -14.16 -6.68
CA GLY A 11 0.85 -15.40 -6.67
C GLY A 11 2.32 -15.25 -7.06
N SER A 12 2.82 -14.00 -7.18
CA SER A 12 4.22 -13.74 -7.52
C SER A 12 4.94 -12.97 -6.42
N THR A 13 5.96 -13.57 -5.85
CA THR A 13 6.87 -12.91 -4.89
C THR A 13 8.06 -12.22 -5.56
N LEU A 14 8.27 -12.46 -6.87
CA LEU A 14 9.51 -12.10 -7.58
C LEU A 14 9.83 -10.60 -7.49
N PHE A 15 8.87 -9.76 -7.88
CA PHE A 15 9.10 -8.33 -7.97
C PHE A 15 9.19 -7.67 -6.60
N MET A 16 8.35 -8.08 -5.65
CA MET A 16 8.44 -7.60 -4.26
C MET A 16 9.79 -7.96 -3.64
N ARG A 17 10.26 -9.20 -3.82
CA ARG A 17 11.58 -9.64 -3.34
C ARG A 17 12.72 -8.82 -3.96
N ARG A 18 12.64 -8.51 -5.26
CA ARG A 18 13.65 -7.66 -5.93
C ARG A 18 13.65 -6.25 -5.33
N ALA A 19 12.48 -5.62 -5.15
CA ALA A 19 12.38 -4.31 -4.54
C ALA A 19 12.94 -4.29 -3.11
N LEU A 20 12.60 -5.28 -2.27
CA LEU A 20 13.12 -5.42 -0.91
C LEU A 20 14.65 -5.56 -0.87
N ASN A 21 15.23 -6.29 -1.83
CA ASN A 21 16.69 -6.40 -1.94
C ASN A 21 17.36 -5.11 -2.42
N MET A 22 16.68 -4.30 -3.23
CA MET A 22 17.18 -2.99 -3.69
C MET A 22 17.06 -1.92 -2.59
N HIS A 23 16.08 -2.03 -1.71
CA HIS A 23 15.78 -1.06 -0.66
C HIS A 23 15.91 -1.68 0.74
N ARG A 24 17.11 -2.15 1.06
CA ARG A 24 17.40 -2.82 2.34
C ARG A 24 17.31 -1.91 3.57
N ASP A 25 17.24 -0.61 3.32
CA ASP A 25 17.04 0.45 4.29
C ASP A 25 15.55 0.79 4.53
N ALA A 26 14.63 0.07 3.88
CA ALA A 26 13.20 0.20 4.16
C ALA A 26 12.87 -0.34 5.55
N GLU A 27 12.17 0.45 6.33
CA GLU A 27 11.79 0.14 7.71
C GLU A 27 10.41 -0.52 7.79
N VAL A 28 9.52 -0.14 6.86
CA VAL A 28 8.13 -0.59 6.82
C VAL A 28 7.76 -1.03 5.41
N VAL A 29 6.95 -2.07 5.31
CA VAL A 29 6.25 -2.48 4.10
C VAL A 29 4.75 -2.39 4.33
N PHE A 30 4.06 -1.67 3.47
CA PHE A 30 2.61 -1.72 3.35
C PHE A 30 2.22 -2.65 2.20
N PHE A 31 1.29 -3.56 2.45
CA PHE A 31 0.71 -4.42 1.43
C PHE A 31 -0.81 -4.23 1.36
N LEU A 32 -1.29 -3.87 0.17
CA LEU A 32 -2.65 -3.39 -0.03
C LEU A 32 -3.62 -4.44 -0.59
N GLY A 33 -3.27 -5.73 -0.43
CA GLY A 33 -4.17 -6.84 -0.77
C GLY A 33 -3.92 -7.50 -2.13
N ASP A 34 -4.64 -8.59 -2.36
CA ASP A 34 -4.54 -9.49 -3.51
C ASP A 34 -3.17 -10.18 -3.61
N GLY A 35 -2.84 -10.94 -2.57
CA GLY A 35 -1.61 -11.73 -2.47
C GLY A 35 -1.07 -11.88 -1.05
N LEU A 36 -1.92 -11.96 -0.04
CA LEU A 36 -1.50 -12.13 1.36
C LEU A 36 -0.61 -13.36 1.57
N SER A 37 -0.84 -14.47 0.86
CA SER A 37 0.01 -15.66 0.92
C SER A 37 1.43 -15.40 0.40
N ASP A 38 1.58 -14.54 -0.61
CA ASP A 38 2.89 -14.15 -1.14
C ASP A 38 3.66 -13.34 -0.09
N VAL A 39 2.95 -12.40 0.55
CA VAL A 39 3.53 -11.53 1.60
C VAL A 39 3.86 -12.34 2.85
N ASP A 40 3.03 -13.30 3.23
CA ASP A 40 3.31 -14.19 4.35
C ASP A 40 4.65 -14.93 4.12
N THR A 41 4.84 -15.49 2.93
CA THR A 41 6.08 -16.13 2.52
C THR A 41 7.28 -15.16 2.59
N LEU A 42 7.15 -13.96 2.03
CA LEU A 42 8.23 -12.97 2.02
C LEU A 42 8.58 -12.44 3.40
N SER A 43 7.61 -12.30 4.27
CA SER A 43 7.83 -11.74 5.61
C SER A 43 8.78 -12.56 6.47
N HIS A 44 8.89 -13.87 6.22
CA HIS A 44 9.87 -14.74 6.87
C HIS A 44 11.29 -14.54 6.34
N LEU A 45 11.44 -14.10 5.08
CA LEU A 45 12.74 -13.80 4.48
C LEU A 45 13.28 -12.42 4.83
N PHE A 46 12.40 -11.52 5.25
CA PHE A 46 12.74 -10.13 5.62
C PHE A 46 12.22 -9.82 7.04
N PRO A 47 12.78 -10.48 8.09
CA PRO A 47 12.25 -10.37 9.44
C PRO A 47 12.48 -9.00 10.12
N ASN A 48 13.41 -8.20 9.59
CA ASN A 48 13.77 -6.90 10.15
C ASN A 48 12.88 -5.76 9.65
N VAL A 49 11.96 -6.04 8.73
CA VAL A 49 11.01 -5.06 8.18
C VAL A 49 9.67 -5.22 8.88
N ALA A 50 9.05 -4.13 9.27
CA ALA A 50 7.69 -4.13 9.79
C ALA A 50 6.69 -4.28 8.64
N TRP A 51 5.77 -5.24 8.74
CA TRP A 51 4.76 -5.52 7.73
C TRP A 51 3.39 -5.11 8.24
N ILE A 52 2.71 -4.27 7.49
CA ILE A 52 1.33 -3.83 7.76
C ILE A 52 0.52 -4.11 6.50
N VAL A 53 -0.54 -4.91 6.65
CA VAL A 53 -1.21 -5.53 5.51
C VAL A 53 -2.73 -5.39 5.62
N VAL A 54 -3.39 -5.24 4.48
CA VAL A 54 -4.84 -5.34 4.35
C VAL A 54 -5.20 -6.39 3.29
N SER A 55 -6.41 -6.93 3.35
CA SER A 55 -6.89 -7.93 2.41
C SER A 55 -7.55 -7.31 1.17
N GLY A 56 -7.33 -7.94 0.02
CA GLY A 56 -8.01 -7.63 -1.24
C GLY A 56 -9.20 -8.54 -1.51
N ASN A 57 -9.81 -8.38 -2.68
CA ASN A 57 -10.98 -9.18 -3.08
C ASN A 57 -10.62 -10.61 -3.51
N ASN A 58 -9.36 -10.90 -3.82
CA ASN A 58 -8.88 -12.23 -4.15
C ASN A 58 -8.16 -12.94 -2.97
N ASP A 59 -8.13 -12.34 -1.80
CA ASP A 59 -7.64 -12.97 -0.57
C ASP A 59 -8.81 -13.71 0.13
N TYR A 60 -9.15 -14.92 -0.34
CA TYR A 60 -10.32 -15.68 0.12
C TYR A 60 -10.23 -16.13 1.58
N VAL A 61 -9.03 -16.38 2.06
CA VAL A 61 -8.74 -16.66 3.48
C VAL A 61 -7.76 -15.60 3.96
N PRO A 62 -8.26 -14.41 4.35
CA PRO A 62 -7.41 -13.27 4.65
C PRO A 62 -6.71 -13.42 5.98
N THR A 63 -5.56 -14.07 5.96
CA THR A 63 -4.66 -14.25 7.12
C THR A 63 -3.24 -13.81 6.78
N PHE A 64 -2.53 -13.31 7.77
CA PHE A 64 -1.12 -12.99 7.72
C PHE A 64 -0.46 -13.43 9.02
N ARG A 65 0.60 -14.24 8.94
CA ARG A 65 1.27 -14.84 10.11
C ARG A 65 0.28 -15.52 11.08
N GLY A 66 -0.73 -16.19 10.53
CA GLY A 66 -1.75 -16.90 11.29
C GLY A 66 -2.84 -16.04 11.92
N ALA A 67 -2.80 -14.72 11.76
CA ALA A 67 -3.82 -13.82 12.28
C ALA A 67 -4.78 -13.32 11.17
N PRO A 68 -6.07 -13.10 11.49
CA PRO A 68 -7.01 -12.51 10.53
C PRO A 68 -6.58 -11.10 10.10
N VAL A 69 -6.80 -10.78 8.83
CA VAL A 69 -6.47 -9.49 8.21
C VAL A 69 -7.75 -8.76 7.80
N GLY A 70 -7.86 -7.50 8.19
CA GLY A 70 -8.97 -6.63 7.81
C GLY A 70 -8.87 -6.12 6.37
N LYS A 71 -9.97 -5.54 5.88
CA LYS A 71 -10.07 -4.93 4.54
C LYS A 71 -9.57 -3.48 4.51
N ILE A 72 -9.48 -2.89 5.67
CA ILE A 72 -9.01 -1.52 5.91
C ILE A 72 -8.25 -1.49 7.23
N ASP A 73 -7.21 -0.70 7.28
CA ASP A 73 -6.45 -0.43 8.49
C ASP A 73 -6.05 1.05 8.56
N SER A 74 -5.74 1.54 9.74
CA SER A 74 -5.31 2.90 9.97
C SER A 74 -4.18 2.92 10.99
N ILE A 75 -3.09 3.57 10.63
CA ILE A 75 -1.90 3.68 11.47
C ILE A 75 -1.39 5.12 11.49
N THR A 76 -0.80 5.53 12.59
CA THR A 76 -0.08 6.82 12.68
C THR A 76 1.41 6.56 12.75
N LEU A 77 2.16 7.07 11.78
CA LEU A 77 3.61 7.00 11.70
C LEU A 77 4.19 8.41 11.47
N GLU A 78 5.25 8.76 12.18
CA GLU A 78 5.91 10.09 12.06
C GLU A 78 4.92 11.27 12.10
N GLY A 79 3.83 11.13 12.85
CA GLY A 79 2.78 12.14 12.97
C GLY A 79 1.75 12.16 11.84
N HIS A 80 1.88 11.31 10.82
CA HIS A 80 0.93 11.17 9.72
C HIS A 80 -0.07 10.04 9.98
N LYS A 81 -1.35 10.33 9.85
CA LYS A 81 -2.40 9.31 9.84
C LYS A 81 -2.54 8.73 8.44
N ILE A 82 -2.26 7.44 8.32
CA ILE A 82 -2.24 6.69 7.06
C ILE A 82 -3.35 5.66 7.08
N ILE A 83 -4.21 5.67 6.07
CA ILE A 83 -5.23 4.64 5.85
C ILE A 83 -4.76 3.71 4.74
N LEU A 84 -4.87 2.41 4.98
CA LEU A 84 -4.61 1.35 4.02
C LEU A 84 -5.93 0.68 3.64
N THR A 85 -6.18 0.50 2.35
CA THR A 85 -7.30 -0.27 1.82
C THR A 85 -6.92 -0.88 0.47
N HIS A 86 -7.50 -2.02 0.11
CA HIS A 86 -7.34 -2.50 -1.26
C HIS A 86 -8.09 -1.62 -2.27
N GLY A 87 -9.23 -1.07 -1.87
CA GLY A 87 -9.99 -0.11 -2.66
C GLY A 87 -11.22 -0.66 -3.37
N HIS A 88 -11.39 -1.99 -3.48
CA HIS A 88 -12.55 -2.59 -4.16
C HIS A 88 -13.89 -2.21 -3.52
N HIS A 89 -13.96 -2.06 -2.21
CA HIS A 89 -15.15 -1.56 -1.49
C HIS A 89 -15.38 -0.05 -1.65
N HIS A 90 -14.39 0.67 -2.17
CA HIS A 90 -14.48 2.10 -2.45
C HIS A 90 -14.62 2.41 -3.94
N TYR A 91 -14.91 1.37 -4.73
CA TYR A 91 -15.19 1.48 -6.18
C TYR A 91 -14.11 2.23 -6.96
N VAL A 92 -12.83 2.04 -6.59
CA VAL A 92 -11.70 2.82 -7.12
C VAL A 92 -11.48 2.67 -8.63
N LYS A 93 -12.03 1.63 -9.26
CA LYS A 93 -12.06 1.51 -10.74
C LYS A 93 -12.94 2.55 -11.41
N ASN A 94 -13.85 3.18 -10.67
CA ASN A 94 -14.74 4.24 -11.14
C ASN A 94 -14.30 5.64 -10.69
N GLY A 95 -13.13 5.75 -10.07
CA GLY A 95 -12.58 7.00 -9.59
C GLY A 95 -12.30 7.02 -8.09
N THR A 96 -11.79 8.14 -7.59
CA THR A 96 -11.27 8.26 -6.22
C THR A 96 -12.21 9.00 -5.26
N ALA A 97 -13.44 9.32 -5.67
CA ALA A 97 -14.36 10.12 -4.86
C ALA A 97 -14.67 9.50 -3.49
N ALA A 98 -14.85 8.18 -3.41
CA ALA A 98 -15.10 7.49 -2.16
C ALA A 98 -13.88 7.51 -1.22
N LEU A 99 -12.66 7.40 -1.77
CA LEU A 99 -11.42 7.53 -0.99
C LEU A 99 -11.22 8.94 -0.46
N LYS A 100 -11.53 9.96 -1.25
CA LYS A 100 -11.47 11.37 -0.82
C LYS A 100 -12.42 11.64 0.34
N ARG A 101 -13.62 11.08 0.27
CA ARG A 101 -14.59 11.16 1.37
C ARG A 101 -14.06 10.45 2.62
N LEU A 102 -13.54 9.24 2.48
CA LEU A 102 -12.94 8.48 3.57
C LEU A 102 -11.81 9.27 4.26
N ALA A 103 -10.91 9.87 3.47
CA ALA A 103 -9.82 10.69 4.00
C ALA A 103 -10.33 11.84 4.87
N LYS A 104 -11.31 12.59 4.37
CA LYS A 104 -11.91 13.72 5.10
C LYS A 104 -12.62 13.27 6.37
N GLU A 105 -13.46 12.24 6.29
CA GLU A 105 -14.22 11.71 7.43
C GLU A 105 -13.32 11.18 8.54
N GLN A 106 -12.19 10.60 8.17
CA GLN A 106 -11.23 10.01 9.11
C GLN A 106 -10.10 10.98 9.52
N GLY A 107 -9.97 12.14 8.87
CA GLY A 107 -8.84 13.05 9.08
C GLY A 107 -7.51 12.38 8.73
N ALA A 108 -7.45 11.70 7.59
CA ALA A 108 -6.25 11.03 7.14
C ALA A 108 -5.35 11.97 6.32
N ASP A 109 -4.04 11.89 6.54
CA ASP A 109 -3.03 12.62 5.76
C ASP A 109 -2.68 11.88 4.47
N ILE A 110 -2.77 10.54 4.49
CA ILE A 110 -2.42 9.68 3.37
C ILE A 110 -3.42 8.53 3.27
N VAL A 111 -3.94 8.26 2.08
CA VAL A 111 -4.72 7.05 1.78
C VAL A 111 -3.99 6.24 0.73
N LEU A 112 -3.64 5.01 1.09
CA LEU A 112 -3.01 4.03 0.22
C LEU A 112 -4.05 3.05 -0.30
N PHE A 113 -4.05 2.80 -1.61
CA PHE A 113 -4.99 1.88 -2.25
C PHE A 113 -4.36 1.10 -3.41
N GLY A 114 -4.94 -0.02 -3.77
CA GLY A 114 -4.52 -0.89 -4.88
C GLY A 114 -5.64 -1.12 -5.89
N HIS A 115 -5.86 -2.37 -6.28
CA HIS A 115 -6.97 -2.88 -7.08
C HIS A 115 -7.03 -2.43 -8.55
N THR A 116 -6.63 -1.21 -8.87
CA THR A 116 -6.65 -0.70 -10.26
C THR A 116 -5.49 -1.21 -11.08
N HIS A 117 -4.45 -1.75 -10.45
CA HIS A 117 -3.16 -2.14 -11.03
C HIS A 117 -2.39 -0.99 -11.70
N THR A 118 -2.84 0.23 -11.53
CA THR A 118 -2.26 1.44 -12.17
C THR A 118 -1.65 2.34 -11.10
N PRO A 119 -0.37 2.70 -11.24
CA PRO A 119 0.25 3.69 -10.36
C PRO A 119 -0.52 5.00 -10.36
N HIS A 120 -0.74 5.54 -9.16
CA HIS A 120 -1.45 6.81 -8.98
C HIS A 120 -0.85 7.59 -7.82
N GLU A 121 -0.69 8.90 -8.01
CA GLU A 121 -0.30 9.84 -6.97
C GLU A 121 -1.12 11.10 -7.15
N GLU A 122 -1.80 11.54 -6.10
CA GLU A 122 -2.64 12.72 -6.13
C GLU A 122 -2.54 13.47 -4.79
N TYR A 123 -2.13 14.74 -4.85
CA TYR A 123 -2.32 15.66 -3.74
C TYR A 123 -3.70 16.29 -3.84
N VAL A 124 -4.49 16.17 -2.79
CA VAL A 124 -5.83 16.75 -2.71
C VAL A 124 -5.77 17.96 -1.79
N PRO A 125 -5.83 19.18 -2.34
CA PRO A 125 -5.90 20.39 -1.53
C PRO A 125 -7.23 20.46 -0.79
N ASP A 126 -7.17 20.83 0.46
CA ASP A 126 -8.34 21.06 1.30
C ASP A 126 -7.99 22.19 2.27
N ASP A 127 -8.91 23.11 2.53
CA ASP A 127 -8.63 24.28 3.37
C ASP A 127 -8.36 23.89 4.83
N ASP A 128 -9.04 22.84 5.30
CA ASP A 128 -8.91 22.36 6.68
C ASP A 128 -7.85 21.27 6.84
N HIS A 129 -7.81 20.32 5.90
CA HIS A 129 -6.97 19.14 6.01
C HIS A 129 -6.59 18.56 4.64
N PRO A 130 -5.52 19.05 4.00
CA PRO A 130 -5.04 18.49 2.73
C PRO A 130 -4.45 17.08 2.93
N PHE A 131 -4.57 16.23 1.93
CA PHE A 131 -4.12 14.83 2.00
C PHE A 131 -3.62 14.29 0.67
N TYR A 132 -3.02 13.11 0.71
CA TYR A 132 -2.52 12.39 -0.46
C TYR A 132 -3.30 11.10 -0.70
N LEU A 133 -3.55 10.79 -1.97
CA LEU A 133 -3.94 9.47 -2.42
C LEU A 133 -2.78 8.83 -3.18
N PHE A 134 -2.46 7.58 -2.88
CA PHE A 134 -1.34 6.90 -3.51
C PHE A 134 -1.65 5.42 -3.78
N ASN A 135 -1.35 4.98 -5.02
CA ASN A 135 -1.46 3.59 -5.45
C ASN A 135 -0.12 3.15 -6.04
N PRO A 136 0.50 2.07 -5.53
CA PRO A 136 1.80 1.60 -6.01
C PRO A 136 1.75 0.97 -7.41
N GLY A 137 0.55 0.70 -7.95
CA GLY A 137 0.34 -0.20 -9.07
C GLY A 137 0.36 -1.68 -8.64
N ALA A 138 0.51 -2.60 -9.57
CA ALA A 138 0.56 -4.03 -9.27
C ALA A 138 2.00 -4.53 -9.18
N ALA A 139 2.28 -5.37 -8.18
CA ALA A 139 3.58 -6.06 -8.04
C ALA A 139 3.67 -7.32 -8.92
N SER A 140 2.89 -7.38 -9.99
CA SER A 140 2.80 -8.49 -10.93
C SER A 140 2.47 -8.01 -12.33
N GLY A 141 2.42 -8.93 -13.31
CA GLY A 141 2.02 -8.65 -14.68
C GLY A 141 3.18 -8.14 -15.56
N TYR A 142 2.83 -7.48 -16.68
CA TYR A 142 3.78 -7.04 -17.68
C TYR A 142 4.54 -5.75 -17.33
N THR A 143 3.93 -4.89 -16.53
CA THR A 143 4.51 -3.61 -16.11
C THR A 143 4.47 -3.49 -14.59
N PRO A 144 5.17 -4.39 -13.88
CA PRO A 144 5.13 -4.41 -12.42
C PRO A 144 5.74 -3.13 -11.84
N SER A 145 5.12 -2.66 -10.77
CA SER A 145 5.54 -1.44 -10.08
C SER A 145 5.39 -1.59 -8.56
N TYR A 146 5.99 -0.68 -7.85
CA TYR A 146 5.87 -0.55 -6.40
C TYR A 146 5.96 0.92 -6.00
N GLY A 147 5.50 1.23 -4.81
CA GLY A 147 5.60 2.56 -4.23
C GLY A 147 6.77 2.69 -3.27
N LEU A 148 7.32 3.89 -3.21
CA LEU A 148 8.27 4.34 -2.21
C LEU A 148 7.72 5.60 -1.54
N ILE A 149 7.73 5.62 -0.22
CA ILE A 149 7.39 6.79 0.56
C ILE A 149 8.57 7.11 1.49
N ASN A 150 9.13 8.30 1.34
CA ASN A 150 9.98 8.88 2.37
C ASN A 150 9.08 9.70 3.29
N LEU A 151 8.77 9.11 4.45
CA LEU A 151 7.87 9.72 5.41
C LEU A 151 8.65 10.66 6.32
N GLU A 152 8.55 11.93 5.99
CA GLU A 152 9.09 13.08 6.72
C GLU A 152 7.95 14.05 7.04
N LYS A 153 8.25 15.24 7.54
CA LYS A 153 7.25 16.28 7.80
C LYS A 153 6.42 16.61 6.55
N ALA A 154 7.06 16.62 5.37
CA ALA A 154 6.40 16.64 4.07
C ALA A 154 6.70 15.29 3.37
N PRO A 155 5.75 14.38 3.23
CA PRO A 155 5.99 13.07 2.64
C PRO A 155 6.34 13.19 1.15
N LEU A 156 7.32 12.40 0.72
CA LEU A 156 7.72 12.30 -0.68
C LEU A 156 7.34 10.92 -1.21
N PHE A 157 6.63 10.91 -2.32
CA PHE A 157 6.16 9.70 -3.00
C PHE A 157 6.94 9.47 -4.29
N SER A 158 7.14 8.23 -4.65
CA SER A 158 7.64 7.84 -5.96
C SER A 158 7.24 6.41 -6.33
N HIS A 159 7.28 6.10 -7.62
CA HIS A 159 7.03 4.76 -8.13
C HIS A 159 8.32 4.15 -8.68
N GLY A 160 8.65 2.93 -8.21
CA GLY A 160 9.67 2.10 -8.81
C GLY A 160 9.08 1.17 -9.86
N ARG A 161 9.82 0.92 -10.93
CA ARG A 161 9.45 -0.03 -11.99
C ARG A 161 10.58 -1.03 -12.22
N PHE A 162 10.21 -2.22 -12.63
CA PHE A 162 11.15 -3.25 -13.05
C PHE A 162 11.19 -3.26 -14.59
N ILE A 163 12.33 -2.90 -15.13
CA ILE A 163 12.60 -2.91 -16.57
C ILE A 163 13.24 -4.26 -16.93
#